data_601a3a081bb4b03dabde1e0642d7501a
#
_entry.id   601a3a081bb4b03dabde1e0642d7501a
#
_cell.length_a   1.000
_cell.length_b   1.000
_cell.length_c   1.000
_cell.angle_alpha   90.00
_cell.angle_beta   90.00
_cell.angle_gamma   90.00
#
_symmetry.space_group_name_H-M   'P 1'
#
loop_
_entity.id
_entity.type
_entity.pdbx_description
1 polymer ?
#
loop_
_entity_poly.entity_id
_entity_poly.type
_entity_poly.pdbx_seq_one_letter_code
_entity_poly.pdbx_strand_id
1 'polypeptide(L)'
;MKPPEKPYRISQVAVVVKDIDAAMKTYHEMFGWGPWNVYEHVPPKLHHQHLHGKPANYSMIGAECEVQPGLIFELIQPLEGDSIYKEHLAKYGEGVQHIALMSHSQEESDAFKKRFGDAGYEMSMGGRIGDTIEFYYLDTARDAHFVAESGSGHAIELTPVRQYPPAEK
;
A
#
# COMPACT_ATOMS: atom_id res chain seq x y z
N MET A 1 -21.73 -2.44 12.33
CA MET A 1 -21.71 -1.81 10.97
C MET A 1 -22.62 -2.62 10.03
N LYS A 2 -23.55 -1.98 9.29
CA LYS A 2 -24.37 -2.67 8.28
C LYS A 2 -23.48 -3.06 7.08
N PRO A 3 -23.64 -4.24 6.42
CA PRO A 3 -22.84 -4.58 5.24
C PRO A 3 -23.01 -3.57 4.10
N PRO A 4 -22.00 -3.36 3.25
CA PRO A 4 -22.13 -2.52 2.06
C PRO A 4 -23.06 -3.19 1.04
N GLU A 5 -23.66 -2.40 0.14
CA GLU A 5 -24.55 -2.93 -0.91
C GLU A 5 -23.80 -3.88 -1.87
N LYS A 6 -22.53 -3.58 -2.13
CA LYS A 6 -21.63 -4.42 -2.93
C LYS A 6 -20.39 -4.74 -2.11
N PRO A 7 -19.86 -5.97 -2.19
CA PRO A 7 -18.61 -6.31 -1.52
C PRO A 7 -17.45 -5.49 -2.09
N TYR A 8 -16.56 -5.01 -1.22
CA TYR A 8 -15.30 -4.43 -1.65
C TYR A 8 -14.42 -5.48 -2.33
N ARG A 9 -13.77 -5.08 -3.41
CA ARG A 9 -12.85 -5.96 -4.14
C ARG A 9 -11.44 -5.74 -3.60
N ILE A 10 -10.73 -6.84 -3.39
CA ILE A 10 -9.30 -6.79 -3.09
C ILE A 10 -8.58 -6.40 -4.39
N SER A 11 -7.83 -5.32 -4.34
CA SER A 11 -6.98 -4.85 -5.44
C SER A 11 -5.51 -5.16 -5.23
N GLN A 12 -5.10 -5.31 -3.94
CA GLN A 12 -3.69 -5.48 -3.60
C GLN A 12 -3.54 -6.27 -2.30
N VAL A 13 -2.49 -7.09 -2.25
CA VAL A 13 -1.97 -7.70 -1.02
C VAL A 13 -0.52 -7.25 -0.87
N ALA A 14 -0.18 -6.70 0.29
CA ALA A 14 1.15 -6.13 0.52
C ALA A 14 1.90 -6.80 1.66
N VAL A 15 3.17 -7.02 1.38
CA VAL A 15 4.17 -7.58 2.30
C VAL A 15 5.21 -6.52 2.63
N VAL A 16 5.44 -6.29 3.90
CA VAL A 16 6.54 -5.41 4.35
C VAL A 16 7.81 -6.23 4.49
N VAL A 17 8.89 -5.74 3.87
CA VAL A 17 10.19 -6.41 3.81
C VAL A 17 11.33 -5.49 4.22
N LYS A 18 12.47 -6.07 4.58
CA LYS A 18 13.70 -5.33 4.92
C LYS A 18 14.59 -5.08 3.72
N ASP A 19 14.55 -5.97 2.73
CA ASP A 19 15.34 -5.92 1.50
C ASP A 19 14.44 -6.28 0.31
N ILE A 20 14.03 -5.25 -0.41
CA ILE A 20 13.08 -5.40 -1.52
C ILE A 20 13.68 -6.16 -2.70
N ASP A 21 14.99 -6.03 -2.94
CA ASP A 21 15.65 -6.73 -4.05
C ASP A 21 15.77 -8.23 -3.78
N ALA A 22 16.15 -8.59 -2.56
CA ALA A 22 16.17 -10.00 -2.12
C ALA A 22 14.76 -10.60 -2.16
N ALA A 23 13.74 -9.84 -1.74
CA ALA A 23 12.37 -10.28 -1.77
C ALA A 23 11.86 -10.50 -3.19
N MET A 24 12.01 -9.53 -4.11
CA MET A 24 11.61 -9.68 -5.52
C MET A 24 12.24 -10.91 -6.17
N LYS A 25 13.54 -11.11 -5.94
CA LYS A 25 14.26 -12.29 -6.44
C LYS A 25 13.64 -13.58 -5.90
N THR A 26 13.40 -13.65 -4.60
CA THR A 26 12.81 -14.83 -3.95
C THR A 26 11.42 -15.15 -4.50
N TYR A 27 10.53 -14.15 -4.61
CA TYR A 27 9.18 -14.37 -5.14
C TYR A 27 9.20 -14.75 -6.63
N HIS A 28 10.12 -14.19 -7.39
CA HIS A 28 10.30 -14.56 -8.80
C HIS A 28 10.78 -16.02 -8.95
N GLU A 29 11.78 -16.42 -8.17
CA GLU A 29 12.33 -17.79 -8.22
C GLU A 29 11.34 -18.84 -7.69
N MET A 30 10.57 -18.53 -6.65
CA MET A 30 9.63 -19.47 -6.04
C MET A 30 8.30 -19.59 -6.79
N PHE A 31 7.77 -18.49 -7.30
CA PHE A 31 6.40 -18.41 -7.83
C PHE A 31 6.32 -17.98 -9.28
N GLY A 32 7.45 -17.57 -9.91
CA GLY A 32 7.47 -17.02 -11.26
C GLY A 32 6.85 -15.62 -11.37
N TRP A 33 6.63 -14.92 -10.24
CA TRP A 33 6.02 -13.61 -10.25
C TRP A 33 6.94 -12.52 -10.77
N GLY A 34 6.43 -11.71 -11.68
CA GLY A 34 7.14 -10.63 -12.35
C GLY A 34 6.56 -10.36 -13.74
N PRO A 35 7.01 -9.29 -14.42
CA PRO A 35 8.00 -8.34 -13.93
C PRO A 35 7.47 -7.48 -12.78
N TRP A 36 8.36 -7.14 -11.84
CA TRP A 36 8.09 -6.22 -10.75
C TRP A 36 8.40 -4.80 -11.21
N ASN A 37 7.46 -3.89 -11.04
CA ASN A 37 7.68 -2.46 -11.22
C ASN A 37 8.05 -1.84 -9.88
N VAL A 38 9.21 -1.18 -9.80
CA VAL A 38 9.73 -0.59 -8.57
C VAL A 38 9.50 0.92 -8.59
N TYR A 39 8.98 1.43 -7.49
CA TYR A 39 8.65 2.84 -7.29
C TYR A 39 9.33 3.38 -6.04
N GLU A 40 9.89 4.58 -6.13
CA GLU A 40 10.39 5.33 -4.98
C GLU A 40 9.35 6.37 -4.55
N HIS A 41 8.85 6.21 -3.34
CA HIS A 41 7.91 7.14 -2.72
C HIS A 41 8.66 7.98 -1.69
N VAL A 42 9.19 9.09 -2.18
CA VAL A 42 10.02 10.02 -1.40
C VAL A 42 9.55 11.46 -1.61
N PRO A 43 9.74 12.36 -0.62
CA PRO A 43 9.52 13.79 -0.82
C PRO A 43 10.39 14.36 -1.96
N PRO A 44 9.94 15.38 -2.71
CA PRO A 44 8.66 16.09 -2.56
C PRO A 44 7.47 15.41 -3.24
N LYS A 45 7.67 14.32 -4.01
CA LYS A 45 6.60 13.59 -4.70
C LYS A 45 5.62 12.95 -3.71
N LEU A 46 6.13 12.38 -2.62
CA LEU A 46 5.35 11.94 -1.47
C LEU A 46 5.18 13.13 -0.51
N HIS A 47 3.92 13.52 -0.26
CA HIS A 47 3.60 14.70 0.55
C HIS A 47 2.27 14.55 1.30
N HIS A 48 1.89 15.57 2.11
CA HIS A 48 0.69 15.56 2.98
C HIS A 48 0.61 14.30 3.85
N GLN A 49 1.76 13.87 4.33
CA GLN A 49 1.90 12.66 5.11
C GLN A 49 1.42 12.83 6.53
N HIS A 50 0.79 11.81 7.06
CA HIS A 50 0.39 11.74 8.47
C HIS A 50 0.55 10.32 9.00
N LEU A 51 0.78 10.24 10.31
CA LEU A 51 0.89 9.00 11.07
C LEU A 51 0.17 9.18 12.40
N HIS A 52 -0.80 8.30 12.72
CA HIS A 52 -1.60 8.35 13.95
C HIS A 52 -2.18 9.74 14.24
N GLY A 53 -2.77 10.38 13.21
CA GLY A 53 -3.42 11.71 13.32
C GLY A 53 -2.47 12.89 13.40
N LYS A 54 -1.15 12.70 13.24
CA LYS A 54 -0.15 13.77 13.29
C LYS A 54 0.57 13.92 11.95
N PRO A 55 0.98 15.14 11.56
CA PRO A 55 1.87 15.31 10.43
C PRO A 55 3.12 14.45 10.59
N ALA A 56 3.54 13.81 9.51
CA ALA A 56 4.68 12.92 9.49
C ALA A 56 5.57 13.18 8.26
N ASN A 57 6.77 12.61 8.27
CA ASN A 57 7.67 12.61 7.13
C ASN A 57 8.31 11.22 7.05
N TYR A 58 7.84 10.40 6.14
CA TYR A 58 8.34 9.06 5.90
C TYR A 58 8.56 8.83 4.41
N SER A 59 9.34 7.81 4.09
CA SER A 59 9.57 7.36 2.73
C SER A 59 9.65 5.84 2.63
N MET A 60 9.41 5.31 1.43
CA MET A 60 9.45 3.88 1.17
C MET A 60 9.79 3.60 -0.29
N ILE A 61 10.25 2.38 -0.55
CA ILE A 61 10.29 1.78 -1.88
C ILE A 61 9.18 0.74 -1.93
N GLY A 62 8.38 0.79 -2.99
CA GLY A 62 7.39 -0.22 -3.34
C GLY A 62 7.82 -1.01 -4.58
N ALA A 63 7.48 -2.29 -4.65
CA ALA A 63 7.59 -3.09 -5.84
C ALA A 63 6.27 -3.82 -6.08
N GLU A 64 5.70 -3.66 -7.27
CA GLU A 64 4.38 -4.17 -7.62
C GLU A 64 4.47 -5.18 -8.76
N CYS A 65 3.72 -6.26 -8.63
CA CYS A 65 3.56 -7.28 -9.67
C CYS A 65 2.08 -7.68 -9.76
N GLU A 66 1.49 -7.64 -10.95
CA GLU A 66 0.16 -8.20 -11.17
C GLU A 66 0.27 -9.73 -11.21
N VAL A 67 -0.24 -10.39 -10.15
CA VAL A 67 -0.16 -11.85 -9.99
C VAL A 67 -1.34 -12.58 -10.60
N GLN A 68 -2.45 -11.88 -10.78
CA GLN A 68 -3.62 -12.30 -11.54
C GLN A 68 -4.42 -11.06 -11.98
N PRO A 69 -5.29 -11.15 -13.00
CA PRO A 69 -6.02 -9.99 -13.50
C PRO A 69 -6.71 -9.18 -12.40
N GLY A 70 -6.26 -7.93 -12.22
CA GLY A 70 -6.80 -6.98 -11.25
C GLY A 70 -6.35 -7.20 -9.80
N LEU A 71 -5.37 -8.08 -9.54
CA LEU A 71 -4.75 -8.26 -8.23
C LEU A 71 -3.26 -7.99 -8.27
N ILE A 72 -2.84 -6.96 -7.57
CA ILE A 72 -1.44 -6.61 -7.39
C ILE A 72 -0.90 -7.28 -6.12
N PHE A 73 0.28 -7.87 -6.21
CA PHE A 73 1.09 -8.21 -5.05
C PHE A 73 2.17 -7.15 -4.89
N GLU A 74 2.24 -6.56 -3.71
CA GLU A 74 3.15 -5.46 -3.42
C GLU A 74 4.17 -5.86 -2.36
N LEU A 75 5.41 -5.44 -2.56
CA LEU A 75 6.47 -5.46 -1.55
C LEU A 75 6.75 -4.02 -1.14
N ILE A 76 6.86 -3.76 0.16
CA ILE A 76 7.20 -2.44 0.69
C ILE A 76 8.42 -2.54 1.60
N GLN A 77 9.43 -1.73 1.29
CA GLN A 77 10.57 -1.49 2.17
C GLN A 77 10.50 -0.06 2.71
N PRO A 78 10.27 0.14 4.02
CA PRO A 78 10.33 1.47 4.62
C PRO A 78 11.77 1.99 4.61
N LEU A 79 11.92 3.30 4.37
CA LEU A 79 13.20 4.01 4.34
C LEU A 79 13.30 4.95 5.55
N GLU A 80 13.18 6.27 5.32
CA GLU A 80 13.29 7.30 6.33
C GLU A 80 11.98 7.49 7.10
N GLY A 81 12.07 8.02 8.31
CA GLY A 81 10.94 8.39 9.16
C GLY A 81 10.17 7.20 9.77
N ASP A 82 9.25 7.52 10.67
CA ASP A 82 8.37 6.55 11.32
C ASP A 82 7.15 6.25 10.44
N SER A 83 6.73 4.98 10.40
CA SER A 83 5.60 4.52 9.60
C SER A 83 4.99 3.26 10.19
N ILE A 84 3.75 2.95 9.83
CA ILE A 84 3.12 1.67 10.21
C ILE A 84 3.89 0.47 9.67
N TYR A 85 4.67 0.62 8.61
CA TYR A 85 5.54 -0.43 8.07
C TYR A 85 6.70 -0.73 9.03
N LYS A 86 7.36 0.30 9.59
CA LYS A 86 8.40 0.11 10.62
C LYS A 86 7.83 -0.46 11.90
N GLU A 87 6.63 -0.02 12.30
CA GLU A 87 5.92 -0.59 13.44
C GLU A 87 5.65 -2.09 13.24
N HIS A 88 5.20 -2.47 12.03
CA HIS A 88 4.97 -3.86 11.67
C HIS A 88 6.26 -4.69 11.74
N LEU A 89 7.35 -4.20 11.11
CA LEU A 89 8.65 -4.87 11.14
C LEU A 89 9.18 -5.07 12.58
N ALA A 90 9.00 -4.06 13.44
CA ALA A 90 9.44 -4.10 14.81
C ALA A 90 8.66 -5.12 15.66
N LYS A 91 7.36 -5.24 15.40
CA LYS A 91 6.46 -6.08 16.20
C LYS A 91 6.34 -7.51 15.69
N TYR A 92 6.30 -7.69 14.37
CA TYR A 92 5.98 -8.97 13.73
C TYR A 92 7.08 -9.51 12.82
N GLY A 93 8.05 -8.67 12.42
CA GLY A 93 9.01 -8.99 11.37
C GLY A 93 8.43 -8.78 9.97
N GLU A 94 9.07 -9.40 8.98
CA GLU A 94 8.61 -9.35 7.59
C GLU A 94 7.34 -10.20 7.40
N GLY A 95 6.41 -9.72 6.58
CA GLY A 95 5.18 -10.46 6.32
C GLY A 95 4.04 -9.60 5.75
N VAL A 96 2.90 -10.24 5.51
CA VAL A 96 1.69 -9.55 5.05
C VAL A 96 1.25 -8.52 6.09
N GLN A 97 1.11 -7.28 5.66
CA GLN A 97 0.76 -6.17 6.54
C GLN A 97 -0.60 -5.58 6.21
N HIS A 98 -0.92 -5.34 4.94
CA HIS A 98 -2.19 -4.77 4.55
C HIS A 98 -2.80 -5.41 3.31
N ILE A 99 -4.09 -5.16 3.15
CA ILE A 99 -4.87 -5.52 1.98
C ILE A 99 -5.53 -4.24 1.48
N ALA A 100 -5.35 -3.92 0.20
CA ALA A 100 -5.95 -2.74 -0.40
C ALA A 100 -7.33 -3.05 -1.00
N LEU A 101 -8.26 -2.15 -0.69
CA LEU A 101 -9.64 -2.13 -1.16
C LEU A 101 -9.84 -0.80 -1.91
N MET A 102 -9.12 -0.65 -3.03
CA MET A 102 -9.03 0.61 -3.75
C MET A 102 -10.38 1.06 -4.31
N SER A 103 -10.62 2.35 -4.20
CA SER A 103 -11.79 3.01 -4.76
C SER A 103 -11.51 3.45 -6.21
N HIS A 104 -12.57 3.51 -7.00
CA HIS A 104 -12.48 3.93 -8.40
C HIS A 104 -12.66 5.45 -8.59
N SER A 105 -13.03 6.16 -7.52
CA SER A 105 -13.22 7.61 -7.53
C SER A 105 -12.96 8.22 -6.16
N GLN A 106 -12.79 9.54 -6.13
CA GLN A 106 -12.68 10.29 -4.88
C GLN A 106 -13.94 10.15 -4.02
N GLU A 107 -15.13 10.14 -4.63
CA GLU A 107 -16.40 9.98 -3.94
C GLU A 107 -16.49 8.62 -3.23
N GLU A 108 -16.08 7.54 -3.91
CA GLU A 108 -16.02 6.20 -3.30
C GLU A 108 -15.01 6.15 -2.14
N SER A 109 -13.84 6.79 -2.31
CA SER A 109 -12.83 6.89 -1.27
C SER A 109 -13.35 7.63 -0.04
N ASP A 110 -14.02 8.76 -0.23
CA ASP A 110 -14.59 9.55 0.86
C ASP A 110 -15.72 8.81 1.58
N ALA A 111 -16.57 8.10 0.82
CA ALA A 111 -17.60 7.23 1.38
C ALA A 111 -17.00 6.08 2.20
N PHE A 112 -15.90 5.50 1.74
CA PHE A 112 -15.15 4.46 2.46
C PHE A 112 -14.58 5.01 3.78
N LYS A 113 -13.87 6.15 3.74
CA LYS A 113 -13.36 6.83 4.95
C LYS A 113 -14.47 7.09 5.96
N LYS A 114 -15.57 7.69 5.49
CA LYS A 114 -16.71 8.02 6.34
C LYS A 114 -17.29 6.78 6.99
N ARG A 115 -17.54 5.73 6.22
CA ARG A 115 -18.13 4.48 6.70
C ARG A 115 -17.31 3.86 7.83
N PHE A 116 -15.99 3.77 7.67
CA PHE A 116 -15.11 3.18 8.66
C PHE A 116 -14.88 4.11 9.85
N GLY A 117 -14.79 5.43 9.61
CA GLY A 117 -14.71 6.43 10.67
C GLY A 117 -15.95 6.44 11.57
N ASP A 118 -17.16 6.37 10.98
CA ASP A 118 -18.43 6.25 11.74
C ASP A 118 -18.49 4.97 12.60
N ALA A 119 -17.73 3.94 12.22
CA ALA A 119 -17.61 2.69 12.96
C ALA A 119 -16.45 2.69 13.98
N GLY A 120 -15.72 3.81 14.11
CA GLY A 120 -14.66 3.98 15.07
C GLY A 120 -13.29 3.41 14.65
N TYR A 121 -13.07 3.21 13.35
CA TYR A 121 -11.74 2.89 12.81
C TYR A 121 -10.99 4.17 12.48
N GLU A 122 -9.83 4.35 13.08
CA GLU A 122 -8.99 5.52 12.87
C GLU A 122 -8.07 5.33 11.66
N MET A 123 -7.72 6.46 11.04
CA MET A 123 -6.70 6.46 10.01
C MET A 123 -5.32 6.40 10.66
N SER A 124 -4.61 5.29 10.47
CA SER A 124 -3.30 5.07 11.08
C SER A 124 -2.17 5.77 10.33
N MET A 125 -2.22 5.79 9.00
CA MET A 125 -1.24 6.46 8.15
C MET A 125 -1.87 6.85 6.82
N GLY A 126 -1.30 7.84 6.13
CA GLY A 126 -1.68 8.18 4.77
C GLY A 126 -0.86 9.32 4.21
N GLY A 127 -1.05 9.59 2.93
CA GLY A 127 -0.36 10.63 2.21
C GLY A 127 -0.87 10.79 0.78
N ARG A 128 -0.15 11.59 0.02
CA ARG A 128 -0.40 11.78 -1.41
C ARG A 128 0.88 11.54 -2.19
N ILE A 129 0.74 10.97 -3.40
CA ILE A 129 1.84 10.79 -4.34
C ILE A 129 1.50 11.60 -5.59
N GLY A 130 2.33 12.59 -5.90
CA GLY A 130 2.03 13.54 -6.96
C GLY A 130 0.70 14.27 -6.70
N ASP A 131 0.04 14.69 -7.77
CA ASP A 131 -1.19 15.51 -7.66
C ASP A 131 -2.47 14.67 -7.57
N THR A 132 -2.42 13.40 -7.95
CA THR A 132 -3.61 12.59 -8.27
C THR A 132 -3.84 11.42 -7.32
N ILE A 133 -2.79 10.86 -6.72
CA ILE A 133 -2.91 9.66 -5.90
C ILE A 133 -3.02 10.05 -4.44
N GLU A 134 -4.07 9.57 -3.77
CA GLU A 134 -4.22 9.55 -2.33
C GLU A 134 -4.23 8.10 -1.85
N PHE A 135 -3.52 7.83 -0.75
CA PHE A 135 -3.57 6.54 -0.07
C PHE A 135 -3.71 6.74 1.43
N TYR A 136 -4.37 5.82 2.08
CA TYR A 136 -4.52 5.80 3.54
C TYR A 136 -4.78 4.40 4.07
N TYR A 137 -4.42 4.19 5.32
CA TYR A 137 -4.56 2.96 6.08
C TYR A 137 -5.50 3.16 7.26
N LEU A 138 -6.39 2.21 7.48
CA LEU A 138 -7.30 2.19 8.60
C LEU A 138 -6.88 1.13 9.62
N ASP A 139 -7.01 1.43 10.92
CA ASP A 139 -6.70 0.48 12.00
C ASP A 139 -7.81 -0.59 12.13
N THR A 140 -7.87 -1.45 11.13
CA THR A 140 -8.81 -2.58 11.08
C THR A 140 -8.22 -3.88 11.63
N ALA A 141 -6.93 -3.92 11.92
CA ALA A 141 -6.23 -5.14 12.32
C ALA A 141 -6.80 -5.76 13.61
N ARG A 142 -7.36 -4.95 14.51
CA ARG A 142 -8.01 -5.43 15.73
C ARG A 142 -9.20 -6.38 15.49
N ASP A 143 -9.92 -6.19 14.39
CA ASP A 143 -11.15 -6.95 14.08
C ASP A 143 -11.01 -7.79 12.81
N ALA A 144 -10.33 -7.26 11.78
CA ALA A 144 -10.15 -7.93 10.49
C ALA A 144 -8.84 -8.73 10.39
N HIS A 145 -7.91 -8.57 11.34
CA HIS A 145 -6.59 -9.20 11.38
C HIS A 145 -5.64 -8.79 10.24
N PHE A 146 -5.97 -7.74 9.55
CA PHE A 146 -5.12 -7.02 8.60
C PHE A 146 -5.44 -5.53 8.61
N VAL A 147 -4.50 -4.70 8.19
CA VAL A 147 -4.71 -3.27 7.96
C VAL A 147 -5.39 -3.10 6.62
N ALA A 148 -6.54 -2.42 6.58
CA ALA A 148 -7.19 -2.08 5.33
C ALA A 148 -6.56 -0.81 4.75
N GLU A 149 -6.11 -0.90 3.51
CA GLU A 149 -5.72 0.24 2.70
C GLU A 149 -6.85 0.64 1.77
N SER A 150 -6.98 1.93 1.51
CA SER A 150 -7.78 2.45 0.41
C SER A 150 -7.18 3.79 -0.06
N GLY A 151 -7.78 4.35 -1.09
CA GLY A 151 -7.31 5.60 -1.67
C GLY A 151 -8.07 5.94 -2.94
N SER A 152 -7.60 6.95 -3.65
CA SER A 152 -8.11 7.36 -4.95
C SER A 152 -6.93 7.69 -5.87
N GLY A 153 -7.20 7.70 -7.18
CA GLY A 153 -6.17 7.88 -8.21
C GLY A 153 -5.72 6.55 -8.82
N HIS A 154 -4.91 6.62 -9.84
CA HIS A 154 -4.46 5.44 -10.55
C HIS A 154 -2.93 5.34 -10.54
N ALA A 155 -2.41 4.20 -10.12
CA ALA A 155 -1.00 3.84 -10.22
C ALA A 155 -0.44 3.90 -11.67
N ILE A 156 -1.32 3.89 -12.68
CA ILE A 156 -0.98 4.06 -14.10
C ILE A 156 -0.20 5.36 -14.38
N GLU A 157 -0.32 6.36 -13.52
CA GLU A 157 0.41 7.63 -13.62
C GLU A 157 1.83 7.57 -13.06
N LEU A 158 2.17 6.47 -12.37
CA LEU A 158 3.49 6.29 -11.79
C LEU A 158 4.43 5.65 -12.81
N THR A 159 5.57 6.30 -13.04
CA THR A 159 6.65 5.71 -13.82
C THR A 159 7.57 4.92 -12.88
N PRO A 160 7.76 3.61 -13.09
CA PRO A 160 8.69 2.83 -12.29
C PRO A 160 10.12 3.32 -12.51
N VAL A 161 10.91 3.35 -11.45
CA VAL A 161 12.34 3.69 -11.53
C VAL A 161 13.17 2.55 -12.12
N ARG A 162 12.69 1.30 -11.97
CA ARG A 162 13.26 0.10 -12.56
C ARG A 162 12.28 -1.06 -12.56
N GLN A 163 12.62 -2.14 -13.29
CA GLN A 163 11.89 -3.40 -13.29
C GLN A 163 12.80 -4.57 -12.89
N TYR A 164 12.20 -5.60 -12.30
CA TYR A 164 12.86 -6.86 -12.00
C TYR A 164 11.98 -8.06 -12.42
N PRO A 165 12.50 -9.08 -13.15
CA PRO A 165 13.78 -9.00 -13.85
C PRO A 165 13.81 -7.84 -14.86
N PRO A 166 14.98 -7.33 -15.24
CA PRO A 166 15.08 -6.31 -16.29
C PRO A 166 14.38 -6.78 -17.56
N ALA A 167 13.76 -5.85 -18.30
CA ALA A 167 13.18 -6.16 -19.60
C ALA A 167 14.27 -6.78 -20.52
N GLU A 168 13.92 -7.87 -21.20
CA GLU A 168 14.80 -8.45 -22.23
C GLU A 168 15.04 -7.40 -23.33
N LYS A 169 16.32 -7.23 -23.73
CA LYS A 169 16.70 -6.27 -24.77
C LYS A 169 16.41 -6.80 -26.16
#